data_58a189d6ebe18d81197e1db905af7553
#
_entry.id   58a189d6ebe18d81197e1db905af7553
#
_cell.length_a   1.000
_cell.length_b   1.000
_cell.length_c   1.000
_cell.angle_alpha   90.00
_cell.angle_beta   90.00
_cell.angle_gamma   90.00
#
_symmetry.space_group_name_H-M   'P 1'
#
loop_
_entity.id
_entity.type
_entity.pdbx_description
1 polymer ?
#
loop_
_entity_poly.entity_id
_entity_poly.type
_entity_poly.pdbx_seq_one_letter_code
_entity_poly.pdbx_strand_id
1 'polypeptide(L)'
;MEIIISNSSDKPIYEQIAMQIKSLIMNGTLSAGEALPSMRALAKDLHISVITVQRAYEDLTRDGFIETVSGKGSFVASPNKEFIQEEQLRIAEELLEKV
;
A
#
# COMPACT_ATOMS: atom_id res chain seq x y z
N MET A 1 0.63 -13.62 0.10
CA MET A 1 1.58 -12.56 -0.29
C MET A 1 2.98 -13.02 0.04
N GLU A 2 3.84 -12.98 -0.93
CA GLU A 2 5.20 -13.44 -0.76
C GLU A 2 6.18 -12.28 -0.86
N ILE A 3 6.93 -12.05 0.21
CA ILE A 3 7.91 -10.97 0.29
C ILE A 3 9.29 -11.59 0.48
N ILE A 4 10.23 -11.21 -0.36
CA ILE A 4 11.61 -11.70 -0.29
C ILE A 4 12.52 -10.56 0.15
N ILE A 5 13.22 -10.78 1.26
CA ILE A 5 14.15 -9.79 1.81
C ILE A 5 15.57 -10.19 1.49
N SER A 6 16.36 -9.25 0.96
CA SER A 6 17.77 -9.46 0.67
C SER A 6 18.61 -8.63 1.62
N ASN A 7 19.50 -9.30 2.36
CA ASN A 7 20.46 -8.62 3.25
C ASN A 7 21.61 -8.00 2.47
N SER A 8 21.80 -8.39 1.23
CA SER A 8 22.85 -7.83 0.36
C SER A 8 22.39 -6.62 -0.44
N SER A 9 21.12 -6.26 -0.33
CA SER A 9 20.59 -5.07 -1.00
C SER A 9 21.04 -3.81 -0.28
N ASP A 10 21.25 -2.73 -1.04
CA ASP A 10 21.57 -1.41 -0.48
C ASP A 10 20.36 -0.78 0.21
N LYS A 11 19.17 -1.29 -0.05
CA LYS A 11 17.95 -0.69 0.49
C LYS A 11 17.60 -1.25 1.86
N PRO A 12 17.13 -0.39 2.78
CA PRO A 12 16.65 -0.85 4.07
C PRO A 12 15.52 -1.87 3.91
N ILE A 13 15.36 -2.73 4.90
CA ILE A 13 14.34 -3.79 4.84
C ILE A 13 12.94 -3.22 4.67
N TYR A 14 12.59 -2.13 5.38
CA TYR A 14 11.26 -1.55 5.26
C TYR A 14 10.98 -1.07 3.83
N GLU A 15 11.99 -0.54 3.17
CA GLU A 15 11.86 -0.08 1.79
C GLU A 15 11.66 -1.25 0.83
N GLN A 16 12.38 -2.35 1.04
CA GLN A 16 12.19 -3.55 0.26
C GLN A 16 10.78 -4.10 0.37
N ILE A 17 10.23 -4.10 1.58
CA ILE A 17 8.85 -4.54 1.82
C ILE A 17 7.87 -3.63 1.09
N ALA A 18 8.02 -2.33 1.26
CA ALA A 18 7.12 -1.35 0.64
C ALA A 18 7.15 -1.47 -0.89
N MET A 19 8.33 -1.57 -1.48
CA MET A 19 8.47 -1.69 -2.92
C MET A 19 7.83 -2.96 -3.47
N GLN A 20 7.98 -4.07 -2.78
CA GLN A 20 7.41 -5.33 -3.23
C GLN A 20 5.89 -5.31 -3.15
N ILE A 21 5.34 -4.75 -2.07
CA ILE A 21 3.89 -4.62 -1.94
C ILE A 21 3.34 -3.70 -3.03
N LYS A 22 4.00 -2.57 -3.30
CA LYS A 22 3.62 -1.68 -4.39
C LYS A 22 3.57 -2.42 -5.72
N SER A 23 4.60 -3.21 -6.01
CA SER A 23 4.67 -3.98 -7.24
C SER A 23 3.52 -4.99 -7.34
N LEU A 24 3.21 -5.67 -6.25
CA LEU A 24 2.12 -6.64 -6.22
C LEU A 24 0.75 -5.97 -6.45
N ILE A 25 0.58 -4.77 -5.95
CA ILE A 25 -0.64 -4.00 -6.17
C ILE A 25 -0.71 -3.52 -7.62
N MET A 26 0.40 -3.01 -8.13
CA MET A 26 0.45 -2.47 -9.49
C MET A 26 0.27 -3.53 -10.57
N ASN A 27 0.77 -4.74 -10.33
CA ASN A 27 0.64 -5.82 -11.30
C ASN A 27 -0.64 -6.64 -11.14
N GLY A 28 -1.49 -6.28 -10.18
CA GLY A 28 -2.78 -6.93 -9.98
C GLY A 28 -2.77 -8.20 -9.13
N THR A 29 -1.59 -8.61 -8.63
CA THR A 29 -1.50 -9.78 -7.75
C THR A 29 -2.27 -9.55 -6.45
N LEU A 30 -2.17 -8.34 -5.91
CA LEU A 30 -2.99 -7.91 -4.78
C LEU A 30 -4.11 -7.03 -5.33
N SER A 31 -5.34 -7.45 -5.12
CA SER A 31 -6.51 -6.76 -5.62
C SER A 31 -6.96 -5.65 -4.68
N ALA A 32 -7.62 -4.64 -5.22
CA ALA A 32 -8.19 -3.57 -4.41
C ALA A 32 -9.15 -4.15 -3.37
N GLY A 33 -9.02 -3.69 -2.13
CA GLY A 33 -9.83 -4.17 -1.03
C GLY A 33 -9.35 -5.45 -0.39
N GLU A 34 -8.33 -6.09 -0.94
CA GLU A 34 -7.78 -7.32 -0.38
C GLU A 34 -7.11 -7.04 0.96
N ALA A 35 -7.37 -7.90 1.95
CA ALA A 35 -6.77 -7.75 3.27
C ALA A 35 -5.28 -8.11 3.24
N LEU A 36 -4.47 -7.26 3.86
CA LEU A 36 -3.04 -7.53 4.05
C LEU A 36 -2.83 -8.26 5.37
N PRO A 37 -1.75 -9.02 5.50
CA PRO A 37 -1.43 -9.61 6.79
C PRO A 37 -1.23 -8.53 7.84
N SER A 38 -1.51 -8.85 9.10
CA SER A 38 -1.23 -7.92 10.18
C SER A 38 0.28 -7.65 10.24
N MET A 39 0.65 -6.51 10.79
CA MET A 39 2.07 -6.16 10.92
C MET A 39 2.83 -7.21 11.72
N ARG A 40 2.20 -7.75 12.77
CA ARG A 40 2.83 -8.79 13.60
C ARG A 40 2.99 -10.10 12.84
N ALA A 41 1.96 -10.49 12.08
CA ALA A 41 2.02 -11.71 11.29
C ALA A 41 3.12 -11.63 10.23
N LEU A 42 3.20 -10.51 9.52
CA LEU A 42 4.23 -10.33 8.50
C LEU A 42 5.62 -10.28 9.12
N ALA A 43 5.79 -9.57 10.23
CA ALA A 43 7.06 -9.51 10.94
C ALA A 43 7.52 -10.91 11.37
N LYS A 44 6.61 -11.71 11.87
CA LYS A 44 6.90 -13.08 12.27
C LYS A 44 7.31 -13.94 11.08
N ASP A 45 6.58 -13.85 9.99
CA ASP A 45 6.88 -14.60 8.77
C ASP A 45 8.26 -14.25 8.20
N LEU A 46 8.63 -12.98 8.26
CA LEU A 46 9.88 -12.48 7.70
C LEU A 46 11.03 -12.49 8.71
N HIS A 47 10.75 -12.86 9.96
CA HIS A 47 11.74 -12.86 11.05
C HIS A 47 12.40 -11.50 11.25
N ILE A 48 11.58 -10.45 11.26
CA ILE A 48 12.03 -9.07 11.44
C ILE A 48 11.19 -8.39 12.52
N SER A 49 11.57 -7.16 12.89
CA SER A 49 10.82 -6.44 13.92
C SER A 49 9.50 -5.90 13.38
N VAL A 50 8.50 -5.80 14.25
CA VAL A 50 7.21 -5.22 13.92
C VAL A 50 7.38 -3.76 13.50
N ILE A 51 8.30 -3.04 14.13
CA ILE A 51 8.57 -1.64 13.82
C ILE A 51 9.00 -1.46 12.36
N THR A 52 9.78 -2.39 11.84
CA THR A 52 10.21 -2.36 10.43
C THR A 52 9.01 -2.52 9.49
N VAL A 53 8.13 -3.47 9.81
CA VAL A 53 6.90 -3.68 9.02
C VAL A 53 5.98 -2.47 9.12
N GLN A 54 5.85 -1.93 10.33
CA GLN A 54 5.03 -0.75 10.57
C GLN A 54 5.48 0.41 9.69
N ARG A 55 6.79 0.64 9.60
CA ARG A 55 7.33 1.70 8.76
C ARG A 55 6.99 1.49 7.30
N ALA A 56 7.08 0.25 6.81
CA ALA A 56 6.71 -0.07 5.45
C ALA A 56 5.23 0.22 5.19
N TYR A 57 4.37 -0.19 6.12
CA TYR A 57 2.93 0.04 5.98
C TYR A 57 2.59 1.52 6.06
N GLU A 58 3.28 2.28 6.90
CA GLU A 58 3.08 3.73 6.98
C GLU A 58 3.42 4.41 5.65
N ASP A 59 4.54 4.01 5.04
CA ASP A 59 4.94 4.54 3.74
C ASP A 59 3.89 4.21 2.66
N LEU A 60 3.39 2.97 2.67
CA LEU A 60 2.37 2.55 1.71
C LEU A 60 1.06 3.30 1.91
N THR A 61 0.69 3.55 3.17
CA THR A 61 -0.52 4.29 3.50
C THR A 61 -0.40 5.74 3.06
N ARG A 62 0.74 6.36 3.34
CA ARG A 62 1.01 7.75 2.92
C ARG A 62 0.93 7.89 1.41
N ASP A 63 1.46 6.92 0.68
CA ASP A 63 1.49 6.94 -0.78
C ASP A 63 0.17 6.48 -1.42
N GLY A 64 -0.81 6.10 -0.62
CA GLY A 64 -2.14 5.75 -1.10
C GLY A 64 -2.30 4.34 -1.62
N PHE A 65 -1.34 3.45 -1.37
CA PHE A 65 -1.41 2.06 -1.84
C PHE A 65 -2.24 1.17 -0.93
N ILE A 66 -2.25 1.47 0.36
CA ILE A 66 -3.03 0.69 1.33
C ILE A 66 -3.79 1.64 2.26
N GLU A 67 -4.80 1.08 2.93
CA GLU A 67 -5.58 1.78 3.94
C GLU A 67 -5.55 0.99 5.23
N THR A 68 -5.42 1.69 6.34
CA THR A 68 -5.50 1.08 7.67
C THR A 68 -6.82 1.47 8.30
N VAL A 69 -7.62 0.45 8.64
CA VAL A 69 -8.92 0.65 9.27
C VAL A 69 -8.80 0.21 10.71
N SER A 70 -9.02 1.14 11.64
CA SER A 70 -8.90 0.87 13.07
C SER A 70 -9.79 -0.30 13.49
N GLY A 71 -9.17 -1.27 14.16
CA GLY A 71 -9.87 -2.46 14.62
C GLY A 71 -10.12 -3.53 13.56
N LYS A 72 -9.83 -3.26 12.29
CA LYS A 72 -10.08 -4.21 11.20
C LYS A 72 -8.82 -4.63 10.44
N GLY A 73 -7.76 -3.83 10.48
CA GLY A 73 -6.50 -4.15 9.84
C GLY A 73 -6.18 -3.27 8.65
N SER A 74 -5.27 -3.74 7.81
CA SER A 74 -4.82 -3.03 6.63
C SER A 74 -5.33 -3.72 5.37
N PHE A 75 -5.71 -2.92 4.39
CA PHE A 75 -6.27 -3.40 3.14
C PHE A 75 -5.65 -2.68 1.96
N VAL A 76 -5.62 -3.36 0.83
CA VAL A 76 -5.19 -2.71 -0.41
C VAL A 76 -6.20 -1.62 -0.75
N ALA A 77 -5.72 -0.39 -0.85
CA ALA A 77 -6.56 0.72 -1.26
C ALA A 77 -6.92 0.56 -2.74
N SER A 78 -7.89 1.35 -3.18
CA SER A 78 -8.23 1.41 -4.60
C SER A 78 -7.70 2.73 -5.16
N PRO A 79 -6.36 2.95 -5.14
CA PRO A 79 -5.81 4.27 -5.46
C PRO A 79 -6.17 4.72 -6.87
N ASN A 80 -6.09 3.81 -7.82
CA ASN A 80 -6.42 4.15 -9.19
C ASN A 80 -7.88 4.54 -9.34
N LYS A 81 -8.76 3.82 -8.66
CA LYS A 81 -10.19 4.08 -8.74
C LYS A 81 -10.54 5.40 -8.07
N GLU A 82 -10.02 5.64 -6.87
CA GLU A 82 -10.25 6.89 -6.16
C GLU A 82 -9.64 8.07 -6.89
N PHE A 83 -8.40 7.93 -7.34
CA PHE A 83 -7.75 8.98 -8.12
C PHE A 83 -8.51 9.29 -9.40
N ILE A 84 -8.97 8.28 -10.10
CA ILE A 84 -9.74 8.48 -11.33
C ILE A 84 -11.05 9.18 -11.01
N GLN A 85 -11.74 8.78 -9.95
CA GLN A 85 -12.98 9.43 -9.55
C GLN A 85 -12.77 10.88 -9.15
N GLU A 86 -11.75 11.16 -8.35
CA GLU A 86 -11.43 12.53 -7.94
C GLU A 86 -11.05 13.39 -9.14
N GLU A 87 -10.24 12.87 -10.03
CA GLU A 87 -9.84 13.57 -11.24
C GLU A 87 -11.06 13.84 -12.13
N GLN A 88 -11.92 12.87 -12.30
CA GLN A 88 -13.14 13.03 -13.10
C GLN A 88 -14.08 14.05 -12.48
N LEU A 89 -14.24 14.03 -11.16
CA LEU A 89 -15.07 15.01 -10.46
C LEU A 89 -14.50 16.40 -10.57
N ARG A 90 -13.19 16.54 -10.42
CA ARG A 90 -12.52 17.84 -10.54
C ARG A 90 -12.64 18.40 -11.95
N ILE A 91 -12.42 17.56 -12.95
CA ILE A 91 -12.57 17.95 -14.35
C ILE A 91 -13.99 18.38 -14.65
N ALA A 92 -14.97 17.63 -14.14
CA ALA A 92 -16.38 17.97 -14.33
C ALA A 92 -16.71 19.30 -13.68
N GLU A 93 -16.21 19.57 -12.48
CA GLU A 93 -16.43 20.84 -11.80
C GLU A 93 -15.79 21.98 -12.55
N GLU A 94 -14.58 21.82 -13.06
CA GLU A 94 -13.91 22.84 -13.85
C GLU A 94 -14.67 23.15 -15.13
N LEU A 95 -15.17 22.12 -15.80
CA LEU A 95 -15.97 22.30 -17.00
C LEU A 95 -17.28 23.03 -16.72
N LEU A 96 -17.93 22.71 -15.60
CA LEU A 96 -19.16 23.38 -15.20
C LEU A 96 -18.92 24.85 -14.84
N GLU A 97 -17.80 25.12 -14.18
CA GLU A 97 -17.45 26.51 -13.82
C GLU A 97 -17.14 27.38 -15.03
N LYS A 98 -16.65 26.79 -16.09
CA LYS A 98 -16.31 27.52 -17.32
C LYS A 98 -17.54 27.80 -18.20
N VAL A 99 -18.62 27.18 -17.89
CA VAL A 99 -19.87 27.37 -18.60
C VAL A 99 -20.71 28.45 -17.90
#